data_ff6ec206877b5dca576cbd9a99003fbd
#
_entry.id   ff6ec206877b5dca576cbd9a99003fbd
#
_cell.length_a   1.000
_cell.length_b   1.000
_cell.length_c   1.000
_cell.angle_alpha   90.00
_cell.angle_beta   90.00
_cell.angle_gamma   90.00
#
_symmetry.space_group_name_H-M   'P 1'
#
loop_
_entity.id
_entity.type
_entity.pdbx_description
1 polymer ?
#
loop_
_entity_poly.entity_id
_entity_poly.type
_entity_poly.pdbx_seq_one_letter_code
_entity_poly.pdbx_strand_id
1 'polypeptide(L)'
;MNLQRRFPVLYGKTIVALCTPRIHEATNHRFITTFAKCLASCNARLLVYSTPSELFWNSIDEQGEKAVFDLINYDITDAVVINDEAIKDKDTVRRIILDARAHGLP
;
A
#
# COMPACT_ATOMS: atom_id res chain seq x y z
N MET A 1 -8.61 14.95 1.50
CA MET A 1 -9.32 15.04 0.22
C MET A 1 -9.57 13.63 -0.31
N ASN A 2 -10.76 13.34 -0.71
CA ASN A 2 -11.02 12.01 -1.26
C ASN A 2 -10.94 12.03 -2.79
N LEU A 3 -10.80 10.84 -3.38
CA LEU A 3 -10.61 10.67 -4.82
C LEU A 3 -11.81 11.14 -5.62
N GLN A 4 -13.03 10.99 -5.09
CA GLN A 4 -14.24 11.38 -5.78
C GLN A 4 -14.29 12.88 -6.04
N ARG A 5 -13.73 13.69 -5.16
CA ARG A 5 -13.62 15.13 -5.38
C ARG A 5 -12.59 15.46 -6.46
N ARG A 6 -11.51 14.68 -6.54
CA ARG A 6 -10.42 14.91 -7.50
C ARG A 6 -10.78 14.39 -8.87
N PHE A 7 -11.41 13.22 -8.94
CA PHE A 7 -11.69 12.53 -10.19
C PHE A 7 -13.09 11.91 -10.19
N PRO A 8 -14.14 12.72 -10.04
CA PRO A 8 -15.51 12.20 -9.87
C PRO A 8 -16.03 11.42 -11.07
N VAL A 9 -15.52 11.68 -12.27
CA VAL A 9 -15.97 11.03 -13.49
C VAL A 9 -15.31 9.65 -13.65
N LEU A 10 -14.04 9.51 -13.21
CA LEU A 10 -13.25 8.31 -13.46
C LEU A 10 -13.37 7.28 -12.34
N TYR A 11 -13.52 7.74 -11.11
CA TYR A 11 -13.42 6.86 -9.94
C TYR A 11 -14.59 7.09 -9.00
N GLY A 12 -15.53 6.16 -9.00
CA GLY A 12 -16.69 6.24 -8.10
C GLY A 12 -16.39 5.74 -6.69
N LYS A 13 -15.15 5.30 -6.41
CA LYS A 13 -14.78 4.68 -5.14
C LYS A 13 -13.50 5.28 -4.59
N THR A 14 -13.40 5.26 -3.25
CA THR A 14 -12.16 5.57 -2.55
C THR A 14 -11.13 4.48 -2.82
N ILE A 15 -9.89 4.86 -3.05
CA ILE A 15 -8.81 3.93 -3.32
C ILE A 15 -7.78 4.00 -2.19
N VAL A 16 -7.52 2.84 -1.58
CA VAL A 16 -6.55 2.68 -0.51
C VAL A 16 -5.41 1.82 -1.02
N ALA A 17 -4.18 2.29 -0.90
CA ALA A 17 -2.99 1.53 -1.22
C ALA A 17 -2.48 0.84 0.04
N LEU A 18 -2.25 -0.47 -0.03
CA LEU A 18 -1.69 -1.24 1.06
C LEU A 18 -0.29 -1.72 0.68
N CYS A 19 0.69 -1.38 1.49
CA CYS A 19 2.08 -1.84 1.33
C CYS A 19 2.35 -2.97 2.31
N THR A 20 2.58 -4.17 1.82
CA THR A 20 2.80 -5.34 2.66
C THR A 20 3.65 -6.36 1.90
N PRO A 21 4.54 -7.09 2.60
CA PRO A 21 5.29 -8.17 1.96
C PRO A 21 4.50 -9.48 2.01
N ARG A 22 4.95 -10.45 1.21
CA ARG A 22 4.55 -11.85 1.32
C ARG A 22 3.05 -12.08 1.43
N ILE A 23 2.32 -11.71 0.37
CA ILE A 23 0.84 -11.85 0.36
C ILE A 23 0.38 -13.29 0.55
N HIS A 24 1.25 -14.28 0.31
CA HIS A 24 0.92 -15.70 0.46
C HIS A 24 1.10 -16.20 1.89
N GLU A 25 1.78 -15.45 2.74
CA GLU A 25 1.90 -15.84 4.14
C GLU A 25 0.52 -15.75 4.80
N ALA A 26 0.17 -16.78 5.59
CA ALA A 26 -1.21 -16.96 6.07
C ALA A 26 -1.76 -15.74 6.83
N THR A 27 -0.96 -15.15 7.71
CA THR A 27 -1.39 -14.00 8.49
C THR A 27 -1.61 -12.78 7.60
N ASN A 28 -0.69 -12.52 6.67
CA ASN A 28 -0.80 -11.40 5.74
C ASN A 28 -1.98 -11.59 4.80
N HIS A 29 -2.17 -12.80 4.29
CA HIS A 29 -3.28 -13.11 3.40
C HIS A 29 -4.62 -12.88 4.10
N ARG A 30 -4.74 -13.32 5.34
CA ARG A 30 -5.97 -13.14 6.12
C ARG A 30 -6.25 -11.66 6.35
N PHE A 31 -5.23 -10.90 6.68
CA PHE A 31 -5.35 -9.45 6.86
C PHE A 31 -5.83 -8.77 5.58
N ILE A 32 -5.21 -9.09 4.45
CA ILE A 32 -5.57 -8.50 3.16
C ILE A 32 -7.02 -8.83 2.81
N THR A 33 -7.42 -10.09 2.96
CA THR A 33 -8.77 -10.54 2.63
C THR A 33 -9.80 -9.83 3.50
N THR A 34 -9.57 -9.76 4.79
CA THR A 34 -10.49 -9.11 5.74
C THR A 34 -10.59 -7.61 5.46
N PHE A 35 -9.44 -6.98 5.23
CA PHE A 35 -9.38 -5.54 4.95
C PHE A 35 -10.12 -5.21 3.66
N ALA A 36 -9.90 -6.01 2.61
CA ALA A 36 -10.57 -5.81 1.33
C ALA A 36 -12.10 -5.91 1.48
N LYS A 37 -12.58 -6.87 2.27
CA LYS A 37 -14.02 -7.02 2.54
C LYS A 37 -14.58 -5.81 3.28
N CYS A 38 -13.86 -5.32 4.28
CA CYS A 38 -14.28 -4.13 5.02
C CYS A 38 -14.35 -2.91 4.11
N LEU A 39 -13.35 -2.72 3.26
CA LEU A 39 -13.34 -1.60 2.33
C LEU A 39 -14.47 -1.69 1.31
N ALA A 40 -14.75 -2.89 0.82
CA ALA A 40 -15.85 -3.09 -0.14
C ALA A 40 -17.19 -2.67 0.45
N SER A 41 -17.42 -2.93 1.74
CA SER A 41 -18.65 -2.52 2.41
C SER A 41 -18.76 -1.00 2.56
N CYS A 42 -17.65 -0.28 2.45
CA CYS A 42 -17.59 1.19 2.52
C CYS A 42 -17.46 1.82 1.13
N ASN A 43 -17.69 1.06 0.07
CA ASN A 43 -17.54 1.51 -1.31
C ASN A 43 -16.11 1.97 -1.62
N ALA A 44 -15.12 1.24 -1.10
CA ALA A 44 -13.71 1.52 -1.33
C ALA A 44 -13.03 0.33 -1.99
N ARG A 45 -11.88 0.57 -2.61
CA ARG A 45 -11.07 -0.47 -3.25
C ARG A 45 -9.69 -0.51 -2.66
N LEU A 46 -9.11 -1.70 -2.65
CA LEU A 46 -7.77 -1.93 -2.16
C LEU A 46 -6.83 -2.24 -3.31
N LEU A 47 -5.72 -1.50 -3.38
CA LEU A 47 -4.61 -1.80 -4.25
C LEU A 47 -3.46 -2.29 -3.38
N VAL A 48 -2.95 -3.49 -3.66
CA VAL A 48 -1.90 -4.09 -2.85
C VAL A 48 -0.57 -3.97 -3.57
N TYR A 49 0.41 -3.37 -2.92
CA TYR A 49 1.79 -3.29 -3.39
C TYR A 49 2.61 -4.22 -2.50
N SER A 50 3.14 -5.28 -3.08
CA SER A 50 3.74 -6.33 -2.28
C SER A 50 5.12 -6.75 -2.79
N THR A 51 5.95 -7.18 -1.86
CA THR A 51 7.26 -7.75 -2.17
C THR A 51 7.24 -9.26 -1.85
N PRO A 52 8.06 -10.08 -2.54
CA PRO A 52 8.17 -11.50 -2.23
C PRO A 52 8.77 -11.78 -0.85
N SER A 53 9.64 -10.89 -0.35
CA SER A 53 10.32 -11.07 0.94
C SER A 53 9.91 -10.00 1.94
N GLU A 54 10.34 -10.18 3.20
CA GLU A 54 10.09 -9.21 4.27
C GLU A 54 11.06 -8.04 4.25
N LEU A 55 12.00 -8.02 3.32
CA LEU A 55 13.05 -7.01 3.20
C LEU A 55 13.96 -6.98 4.44
N PHE A 56 14.18 -8.16 5.03
CA PHE A 56 14.93 -8.29 6.27
C PHE A 56 16.43 -8.08 6.05
N TRP A 57 16.97 -8.68 4.97
CA TRP A 57 18.42 -8.71 4.73
C TRP A 57 18.94 -7.52 3.95
N ASN A 58 18.06 -6.75 3.32
CA ASN A 58 18.43 -5.64 2.47
C ASN A 58 19.46 -6.03 1.40
N SER A 59 19.26 -7.22 0.83
CA SER A 59 20.10 -7.73 -0.26
C SER A 59 19.86 -6.96 -1.56
N ILE A 60 20.70 -7.22 -2.58
CA ILE A 60 20.50 -6.61 -3.90
C ILE A 60 19.14 -6.98 -4.47
N ASP A 61 18.72 -8.24 -4.32
CA ASP A 61 17.41 -8.68 -4.79
C ASP A 61 16.29 -7.95 -4.05
N GLU A 62 16.41 -7.78 -2.74
CA GLU A 62 15.42 -7.05 -1.96
C GLU A 62 15.38 -5.57 -2.31
N GLN A 63 16.50 -4.98 -2.68
CA GLN A 63 16.51 -3.60 -3.15
C GLN A 63 15.71 -3.45 -4.43
N GLY A 64 15.79 -4.43 -5.34
CA GLY A 64 14.93 -4.47 -6.52
C GLY A 64 13.46 -4.63 -6.16
N GLU A 65 13.15 -5.48 -5.19
CA GLU A 65 11.78 -5.69 -4.72
C GLU A 65 11.16 -4.41 -4.16
N LYS A 66 11.94 -3.59 -3.45
CA LYS A 66 11.46 -2.32 -2.89
C LYS A 66 10.93 -1.38 -3.95
N ALA A 67 11.38 -1.51 -5.18
CA ALA A 67 10.95 -0.63 -6.27
C ALA A 67 9.43 -0.70 -6.53
N VAL A 68 8.75 -1.77 -6.09
CA VAL A 68 7.30 -1.86 -6.21
C VAL A 68 6.60 -0.70 -5.51
N PHE A 69 7.15 -0.20 -4.43
CA PHE A 69 6.53 0.90 -3.68
C PHE A 69 6.68 2.24 -4.40
N ASP A 70 7.60 2.35 -5.35
CA ASP A 70 7.74 3.53 -6.19
C ASP A 70 6.65 3.58 -7.28
N LEU A 71 5.90 2.47 -7.47
CA LEU A 71 4.83 2.39 -8.45
C LEU A 71 3.50 2.92 -7.93
N ILE A 72 3.42 3.30 -6.67
CA ILE A 72 2.17 3.82 -6.10
C ILE A 72 1.78 5.08 -6.86
N ASN A 73 0.59 5.06 -7.44
CA ASN A 73 0.06 6.22 -8.14
C ASN A 73 -0.69 7.11 -7.15
N TYR A 74 0.00 8.12 -6.64
CA TYR A 74 -0.57 9.01 -5.64
C TYR A 74 -1.67 9.90 -6.18
N ASP A 75 -1.77 10.05 -7.51
CA ASP A 75 -2.81 10.87 -8.10
C ASP A 75 -4.19 10.23 -7.97
N ILE A 76 -4.26 8.91 -7.89
CA ILE A 76 -5.53 8.19 -7.77
C ILE A 76 -5.75 7.57 -6.39
N THR A 77 -4.77 7.68 -5.50
CA THR A 77 -4.80 7.05 -4.18
C THR A 77 -5.29 8.05 -3.14
N ASP A 78 -6.24 7.64 -2.29
CA ASP A 78 -6.79 8.48 -1.23
C ASP A 78 -6.06 8.31 0.10
N ALA A 79 -5.52 7.12 0.35
CA ALA A 79 -4.80 6.83 1.59
C ALA A 79 -3.81 5.69 1.37
N VAL A 80 -2.76 5.68 2.18
CA VAL A 80 -1.74 4.63 2.18
C VAL A 80 -1.72 3.96 3.54
N VAL A 81 -1.80 2.63 3.55
CA VAL A 81 -1.71 1.82 4.75
C VAL A 81 -0.45 0.95 4.62
N ILE A 82 0.34 0.90 5.66
CA ILE A 82 1.59 0.15 5.68
C ILE A 82 1.51 -0.92 6.74
N ASN A 83 1.74 -2.18 6.36
CA ASN A 83 1.91 -3.27 7.30
C ASN A 83 3.35 -3.25 7.79
N ASP A 84 3.66 -2.31 8.69
CA ASP A 84 5.03 -2.03 9.10
C ASP A 84 5.64 -3.12 9.97
N GLU A 85 4.83 -3.93 10.64
CA GLU A 85 5.34 -5.08 11.38
C GLU A 85 5.91 -6.14 10.45
N ALA A 86 5.33 -6.30 9.27
CA ALA A 86 5.78 -7.28 8.30
C ALA A 86 6.95 -6.79 7.46
N ILE A 87 7.05 -5.49 7.20
CA ILE A 87 8.19 -4.90 6.46
C ILE A 87 9.32 -4.67 7.45
N LYS A 88 10.38 -5.48 7.35
CA LYS A 88 11.48 -5.42 8.32
C LYS A 88 12.47 -4.28 8.06
N ASP A 89 12.52 -3.75 6.85
CA ASP A 89 13.37 -2.61 6.53
C ASP A 89 12.65 -1.31 6.89
N LYS A 90 13.04 -0.71 8.01
CA LYS A 90 12.40 0.50 8.51
C LYS A 90 12.69 1.73 7.64
N ASP A 91 13.77 1.74 6.89
CA ASP A 91 14.04 2.82 5.95
C ASP A 91 13.05 2.82 4.80
N THR A 92 12.64 1.62 4.35
CA THR A 92 11.58 1.48 3.34
C THR A 92 10.27 2.03 3.87
N VAL A 93 9.89 1.69 5.10
CA VAL A 93 8.67 2.21 5.73
C VAL A 93 8.70 3.74 5.79
N ARG A 94 9.83 4.30 6.24
CA ARG A 94 10.00 5.75 6.34
C ARG A 94 9.85 6.43 4.99
N ARG A 95 10.45 5.84 3.95
CA ARG A 95 10.37 6.38 2.59
C ARG A 95 8.93 6.44 2.09
N ILE A 96 8.16 5.36 2.29
CA ILE A 96 6.76 5.32 1.89
C ILE A 96 5.97 6.42 2.61
N ILE A 97 6.19 6.57 3.91
CA ILE A 97 5.52 7.62 4.70
C ILE A 97 5.85 9.00 4.15
N LEU A 98 7.11 9.27 3.88
CA LEU A 98 7.54 10.58 3.37
C LEU A 98 6.95 10.86 1.99
N ASP A 99 6.95 9.87 1.11
CA ASP A 99 6.39 10.02 -0.23
C ASP A 99 4.88 10.29 -0.17
N ALA A 100 4.16 9.56 0.66
CA ALA A 100 2.72 9.76 0.81
C ALA A 100 2.41 11.17 1.35
N ARG A 101 3.17 11.62 2.35
CA ARG A 101 3.00 12.96 2.92
C ARG A 101 3.32 14.06 1.91
N ALA A 102 4.33 13.85 1.08
CA ALA A 102 4.69 14.80 0.03
C ALA A 102 3.55 14.98 -0.98
N HIS A 103 2.68 13.98 -1.13
CA HIS A 103 1.50 14.05 -1.99
C HIS A 103 0.22 14.40 -1.23
N GLY A 104 0.33 14.77 0.05
CA GLY A 104 -0.79 15.19 0.87
C GLY A 104 -1.71 14.06 1.33
N LEU A 105 -1.23 12.81 1.36
CA LEU A 105 -2.04 11.66 1.75
C LEU A 105 -1.81 11.26 3.20
N PRO A 106 -2.87 10.81 3.88
CA PRO A 106 -2.74 10.19 5.19
C PRO A 106 -2.15 8.78 5.10
#